data_063957cc567f5ca7ba2145700fc3e8ab
#
_entry.id   063957cc567f5ca7ba2145700fc3e8ab
#
_cell.length_a   1.000
_cell.length_b   1.000
_cell.length_c   1.000
_cell.angle_alpha   90.00
_cell.angle_beta   90.00
_cell.angle_gamma   90.00
#
_symmetry.space_group_name_H-M   'P 1'
#
loop_
_entity.id
_entity.type
_entity.pdbx_description
1 polymer ?
#
loop_
_entity_poly.entity_id
_entity_poly.type
_entity_poly.pdbx_seq_one_letter_code
_entity_poly.pdbx_strand_id
1 'polypeptide(L)'
;MNVNMFKSGDSLVEAKGPSLDELPPVEELPLPPNFAWGAATAAYQIEGGASQDSKGKSIWDTFSHLEPSRTNGENGDVACDHYNRVMEDVKLMASYGMEVYRFSIAWTRIIPLGGRRDPVNEQGISFYNNLI
;
A
#
# COMPACT_ATOMS: atom_id res chain seq x y z
N MET A 1 -6.32 14.26 10.06
CA MET A 1 -6.51 15.36 9.09
C MET A 1 -7.86 16.00 9.41
N ASN A 2 -7.84 17.13 10.13
CA ASN A 2 -9.06 17.85 10.48
C ASN A 2 -9.51 18.69 9.29
N VAL A 3 -10.64 18.34 8.71
CA VAL A 3 -11.33 19.18 7.73
C VAL A 3 -12.31 20.06 8.48
N ASN A 4 -11.87 21.27 8.82
CA ASN A 4 -12.77 22.34 9.26
C ASN A 4 -13.24 23.08 8.01
N MET A 5 -14.49 22.87 7.62
CA MET A 5 -15.20 23.79 6.73
C MET A 5 -16.69 23.76 7.02
N PHE A 6 -17.17 24.90 7.37
CA PHE A 6 -18.48 25.53 7.44
C PHE A 6 -18.82 26.02 8.85
N LYS A 7 -18.53 27.31 9.05
CA LYS A 7 -19.21 28.14 10.05
C LYS A 7 -20.51 28.64 9.43
N SER A 8 -21.62 28.12 9.87
CA SER A 8 -22.87 28.87 9.99
C SER A 8 -23.54 28.40 11.27
N GLY A 9 -24.10 29.33 12.02
CA GLY A 9 -24.44 29.30 13.43
C GLY A 9 -25.52 28.34 13.91
N ASP A 10 -25.50 27.11 13.51
CA ASP A 10 -26.33 26.04 14.08
C ASP A 10 -25.43 25.08 14.86
N SER A 11 -25.85 24.77 16.09
CA SER A 11 -25.18 23.82 16.96
C SER A 11 -24.98 22.50 16.21
N LEU A 12 -23.69 22.15 15.98
CA LEU A 12 -23.34 20.83 15.48
C LEU A 12 -23.82 19.80 16.49
N VAL A 13 -24.88 19.11 16.18
CA VAL A 13 -25.22 17.85 16.82
C VAL A 13 -24.16 16.87 16.34
N GLU A 14 -23.15 16.60 17.17
CA GLU A 14 -22.26 15.46 16.94
C GLU A 14 -23.14 14.22 16.90
N ALA A 15 -23.33 13.68 15.71
CA ALA A 15 -23.89 12.34 15.56
C ALA A 15 -22.85 11.37 16.16
N LYS A 16 -22.99 11.06 17.45
CA LYS A 16 -22.27 9.93 18.05
C LYS A 16 -22.73 8.68 17.31
N GLY A 17 -21.79 8.05 16.63
CA GLY A 17 -21.98 6.67 16.19
C GLY A 17 -22.31 5.76 17.38
N PRO A 18 -22.87 4.57 17.15
CA PRO A 18 -23.18 3.63 18.22
C PRO A 18 -21.94 3.40 19.08
N SER A 19 -22.11 3.32 20.40
CA SER A 19 -21.01 2.94 21.30
C SER A 19 -20.60 1.49 21.00
N LEU A 20 -19.37 1.14 21.29
CA LEU A 20 -18.91 -0.26 21.12
C LEU A 20 -19.77 -1.27 21.88
N ASP A 21 -20.38 -0.82 22.99
CA ASP A 21 -21.28 -1.64 23.83
C ASP A 21 -22.66 -1.85 23.19
N GLU A 22 -23.02 -1.06 22.16
CA GLU A 22 -24.27 -1.18 21.40
C GLU A 22 -24.13 -2.09 20.17
N LEU A 23 -22.90 -2.51 19.86
CA LEU A 23 -22.67 -3.45 18.77
C LEU A 23 -22.96 -4.88 19.27
N PRO A 24 -23.63 -5.71 18.46
CA PRO A 24 -23.85 -7.10 18.80
C PRO A 24 -22.49 -7.82 18.99
N PRO A 25 -22.44 -8.83 19.85
CA PRO A 25 -21.23 -9.66 20.01
C PRO A 25 -20.73 -10.17 18.66
N VAL A 26 -19.43 -10.23 18.46
CA VAL A 26 -18.81 -10.69 17.19
C VAL A 26 -19.30 -12.09 16.76
N GLU A 27 -19.66 -12.92 17.72
CA GLU A 27 -20.22 -14.26 17.51
C GLU A 27 -21.60 -14.24 16.85
N GLU A 28 -22.32 -13.12 16.92
CA GLU A 28 -23.63 -12.95 16.32
C GLU A 28 -23.57 -12.39 14.87
N LEU A 29 -22.37 -12.06 14.41
CA LEU A 29 -22.12 -11.55 13.06
C LEU A 29 -21.21 -12.52 12.27
N PRO A 30 -21.68 -13.73 11.96
CA PRO A 30 -20.90 -14.69 11.20
C PRO A 30 -20.59 -14.16 9.81
N LEU A 31 -19.33 -14.27 9.40
CA LEU A 31 -18.94 -13.97 8.05
C LEU A 31 -19.54 -15.02 7.08
N PRO A 32 -19.80 -14.64 5.81
CA PRO A 32 -20.26 -15.59 4.82
C PRO A 32 -19.36 -16.82 4.74
N PRO A 33 -19.91 -18.03 4.46
CA PRO A 33 -19.12 -19.27 4.42
C PRO A 33 -17.91 -19.25 3.46
N ASN A 34 -17.97 -18.41 2.42
CA ASN A 34 -16.91 -18.28 1.41
C ASN A 34 -16.16 -16.95 1.55
N PHE A 35 -16.13 -16.36 2.74
CA PHE A 35 -15.40 -15.13 2.97
C PHE A 35 -13.90 -15.41 2.96
N ALA A 36 -13.17 -14.78 2.03
CA ALA A 36 -11.73 -14.90 1.93
C ALA A 36 -11.04 -13.73 2.64
N TRP A 37 -10.12 -14.04 3.53
CA TRP A 37 -9.26 -13.07 4.19
C TRP A 37 -8.07 -12.74 3.31
N GLY A 38 -7.71 -11.46 3.25
CA GLY A 38 -6.60 -11.03 2.43
C GLY A 38 -5.95 -9.73 2.88
N ALA A 39 -4.81 -9.45 2.27
CA ALA A 39 -4.08 -8.20 2.43
C ALA A 39 -4.04 -7.42 1.12
N ALA A 40 -3.86 -6.10 1.23
CA ALA A 40 -3.66 -5.23 0.07
C ALA A 40 -2.52 -4.25 0.34
N THR A 41 -1.62 -4.11 -0.63
CA THR A 41 -0.49 -3.19 -0.55
C THR A 41 -0.35 -2.35 -1.82
N ALA A 42 0.45 -1.29 -1.73
CA ALA A 42 0.86 -0.49 -2.88
C ALA A 42 2.39 -0.46 -2.96
N ALA A 43 2.92 -0.65 -4.17
CA ALA A 43 4.35 -0.78 -4.42
C ALA A 43 5.20 0.32 -3.77
N TYR A 44 4.84 1.58 -3.99
CA TYR A 44 5.58 2.71 -3.41
C TYR A 44 5.58 2.72 -1.88
N GLN A 45 4.50 2.23 -1.26
CA GLN A 45 4.34 2.25 0.19
C GLN A 45 5.15 1.18 0.91
N ILE A 46 5.49 0.08 0.24
CA ILE A 46 6.11 -1.06 0.92
C ILE A 46 7.43 -1.53 0.31
N GLU A 47 7.60 -1.43 -1.03
CA GLU A 47 8.71 -2.09 -1.70
C GLU A 47 10.07 -1.59 -1.24
N GLY A 48 10.27 -0.27 -1.15
CA GLY A 48 11.60 0.27 -1.01
C GLY A 48 12.47 -0.02 -2.24
N GLY A 49 13.77 -0.17 -2.04
CA GLY A 49 14.70 -0.47 -3.12
C GLY A 49 14.60 0.52 -4.28
N ALA A 50 14.49 1.83 -3.97
CA ALA A 50 14.11 2.88 -4.91
C ALA A 50 15.01 3.00 -6.14
N SER A 51 16.27 2.54 -6.03
CA SER A 51 17.24 2.54 -7.14
C SER A 51 17.87 1.16 -7.37
N GLN A 52 17.40 0.12 -6.67
CA GLN A 52 17.94 -1.23 -6.84
C GLN A 52 17.53 -1.82 -8.19
N ASP A 53 18.44 -2.65 -8.72
CA ASP A 53 18.22 -3.43 -9.95
C ASP A 53 17.66 -2.58 -11.10
N SER A 54 18.23 -1.40 -11.29
CA SER A 54 17.89 -0.47 -12.37
C SER A 54 16.45 0.05 -12.34
N LYS A 55 15.74 0.01 -11.19
CA LYS A 55 14.43 0.64 -11.07
C LYS A 55 14.51 2.13 -11.43
N GLY A 56 13.67 2.57 -12.34
CA GLY A 56 13.48 3.99 -12.66
C GLY A 56 12.68 4.74 -11.59
N LYS A 57 12.79 6.07 -11.61
CA LYS A 57 11.99 6.92 -10.71
C LYS A 57 10.52 6.92 -11.11
N SER A 58 9.65 6.69 -10.15
CA SER A 58 8.21 6.91 -10.28
C SER A 58 7.85 8.39 -10.05
N ILE A 59 6.60 8.74 -10.30
CA ILE A 59 6.08 10.07 -9.95
C ILE A 59 6.18 10.33 -8.44
N TRP A 60 6.02 9.30 -7.61
CA TRP A 60 6.11 9.40 -6.15
C TRP A 60 7.54 9.60 -5.67
N ASP A 61 8.52 8.91 -6.28
CA ASP A 61 9.94 9.14 -6.00
C ASP A 61 10.29 10.61 -6.31
N THR A 62 9.84 11.11 -7.46
CA THR A 62 10.09 12.51 -7.84
C THR A 62 9.39 13.48 -6.90
N PHE A 63 8.11 13.27 -6.59
CA PHE A 63 7.32 14.17 -5.76
C PHE A 63 7.88 14.27 -4.34
N SER A 64 8.18 13.14 -3.69
CA SER A 64 8.66 13.15 -2.31
C SER A 64 10.03 13.81 -2.14
N HIS A 65 10.88 13.74 -3.17
CA HIS A 65 12.21 14.37 -3.13
C HIS A 65 12.20 15.85 -3.55
N LEU A 66 11.33 16.25 -4.48
CA LEU A 66 11.23 17.65 -4.90
C LEU A 66 10.41 18.52 -3.93
N GLU A 67 9.43 17.93 -3.28
CA GLU A 67 8.48 18.61 -2.39
C GLU A 67 8.48 18.01 -0.98
N PRO A 68 9.64 17.92 -0.31
CA PRO A 68 9.73 17.22 0.97
C PRO A 68 8.85 17.83 2.06
N SER A 69 8.53 19.13 1.95
CA SER A 69 7.59 19.78 2.87
C SER A 69 6.18 19.22 2.84
N ARG A 70 5.77 18.63 1.71
CA ARG A 70 4.45 18.00 1.55
C ARG A 70 4.38 16.58 2.09
N THR A 71 5.52 15.96 2.30
CA THR A 71 5.67 14.61 2.84
C THR A 71 6.28 14.58 4.23
N ASN A 72 6.43 15.73 4.88
CA ASN A 72 7.15 15.87 6.16
C ASN A 72 8.60 15.34 6.10
N GLY A 73 9.22 15.36 4.92
CA GLY A 73 10.54 14.83 4.68
C GLY A 73 10.59 13.30 4.48
N GLU A 74 9.45 12.63 4.53
CA GLU A 74 9.36 11.18 4.34
C GLU A 74 9.32 10.82 2.85
N ASN A 75 9.83 9.64 2.52
CA ASN A 75 9.84 9.08 1.17
C ASN A 75 9.72 7.55 1.21
N GLY A 76 9.61 6.95 0.04
CA GLY A 76 9.47 5.49 -0.12
C GLY A 76 10.78 4.77 -0.44
N ASP A 77 11.95 5.37 -0.21
CA ASP A 77 13.23 4.80 -0.65
C ASP A 77 13.53 3.46 0.02
N VAL A 78 13.19 3.33 1.28
CA VAL A 78 13.32 2.11 2.08
C VAL A 78 11.96 1.48 2.37
N ALA A 79 10.96 2.28 2.77
CA ALA A 79 9.62 1.84 3.13
C ALA A 79 9.65 0.64 4.10
N CYS A 80 8.97 -0.45 3.78
CA CYS A 80 9.03 -1.71 4.54
C CYS A 80 10.13 -2.66 4.02
N ASP A 81 10.89 -2.24 3.04
CA ASP A 81 11.93 -3.04 2.40
C ASP A 81 11.42 -4.37 1.80
N HIS A 82 10.16 -4.39 1.38
CA HIS A 82 9.51 -5.57 0.83
C HIS A 82 10.25 -6.15 -0.39
N TYR A 83 10.89 -5.28 -1.18
CA TYR A 83 11.68 -5.73 -2.34
C TYR A 83 12.75 -6.76 -1.95
N ASN A 84 13.42 -6.57 -0.83
CA ASN A 84 14.45 -7.47 -0.34
C ASN A 84 13.90 -8.57 0.58
N ARG A 85 12.68 -8.39 1.11
CA ARG A 85 12.08 -9.27 2.13
C ARG A 85 10.85 -10.01 1.66
N VAL A 86 10.58 -10.03 0.37
CA VAL A 86 9.34 -10.57 -0.22
C VAL A 86 8.98 -11.96 0.30
N MET A 87 9.94 -12.86 0.40
CA MET A 87 9.69 -14.24 0.87
C MET A 87 9.37 -14.31 2.38
N GLU A 88 9.89 -13.38 3.17
CA GLU A 88 9.54 -13.28 4.60
C GLU A 88 8.12 -12.76 4.74
N ASP A 89 7.76 -11.72 4.01
CA ASP A 89 6.45 -11.09 4.04
C ASP A 89 5.34 -12.03 3.54
N VAL A 90 5.60 -12.77 2.46
CA VAL A 90 4.66 -13.80 1.96
C VAL A 90 4.45 -14.90 2.99
N LYS A 91 5.52 -15.40 3.62
CA LYS A 91 5.42 -16.40 4.69
C LYS A 91 4.65 -15.86 5.89
N LEU A 92 4.84 -14.59 6.23
CA LEU A 92 4.11 -13.96 7.31
C LEU A 92 2.60 -13.90 7.01
N MET A 93 2.22 -13.43 5.81
CA MET A 93 0.82 -13.41 5.36
C MET A 93 0.20 -14.82 5.38
N ALA A 94 0.90 -15.82 4.88
CA ALA A 94 0.46 -17.21 4.90
C ALA A 94 0.28 -17.74 6.33
N SER A 95 1.14 -17.34 7.27
CA SER A 95 1.03 -17.74 8.69
C SER A 95 -0.21 -17.22 9.39
N TYR A 96 -0.76 -16.10 8.90
CA TYR A 96 -2.03 -15.53 9.35
C TYR A 96 -3.26 -16.16 8.66
N GLY A 97 -3.06 -17.13 7.77
CA GLY A 97 -4.15 -17.77 7.04
C GLY A 97 -4.77 -16.88 5.97
N MET A 98 -4.03 -15.89 5.45
CA MET A 98 -4.53 -15.06 4.35
C MET A 98 -4.58 -15.86 3.05
N GLU A 99 -5.72 -15.80 2.38
CA GLU A 99 -6.00 -16.53 1.14
C GLU A 99 -5.81 -15.67 -0.11
N VAL A 100 -5.88 -14.34 0.07
CA VAL A 100 -5.81 -13.39 -1.05
C VAL A 100 -4.80 -12.28 -0.74
N TYR A 101 -3.95 -12.00 -1.71
CA TYR A 101 -3.05 -10.85 -1.65
C TYR A 101 -3.20 -9.99 -2.90
N ARG A 102 -3.61 -8.73 -2.72
CA ARG A 102 -3.68 -7.73 -3.79
C ARG A 102 -2.50 -6.78 -3.66
N PHE A 103 -1.70 -6.66 -4.70
CA PHE A 103 -0.57 -5.73 -4.74
C PHE A 103 -0.58 -4.91 -6.04
N SER A 104 0.15 -3.82 -6.07
CA SER A 104 0.42 -3.08 -7.29
C SER A 104 1.83 -3.36 -7.80
N ILE A 105 2.00 -3.30 -9.11
CA ILE A 105 3.29 -3.41 -9.77
C ILE A 105 3.87 -2.02 -9.97
N ALA A 106 5.13 -1.79 -9.52
CA ALA A 106 5.85 -0.56 -9.83
C ALA A 106 6.23 -0.55 -11.31
N TRP A 107 5.53 0.25 -12.12
CA TRP A 107 5.77 0.32 -13.56
C TRP A 107 7.25 0.57 -13.90
N THR A 108 7.88 1.52 -13.20
CA THR A 108 9.28 1.88 -13.43
C THR A 108 10.29 0.82 -12.94
N ARG A 109 9.84 -0.20 -12.20
CA ARG A 109 10.65 -1.38 -11.91
C ARG A 109 10.68 -2.32 -13.11
N ILE A 110 9.60 -2.38 -13.87
CA ILE A 110 9.50 -3.20 -15.10
C ILE A 110 10.05 -2.45 -16.31
N ILE A 111 9.69 -1.18 -16.47
CA ILE A 111 10.12 -0.32 -17.58
C ILE A 111 10.74 0.94 -16.99
N PRO A 112 12.06 0.95 -16.73
CA PRO A 112 12.74 2.01 -15.98
C PRO A 112 12.59 3.41 -16.59
N LEU A 113 12.54 3.52 -17.90
CA LEU A 113 12.37 4.81 -18.61
C LEU A 113 10.89 5.21 -18.77
N GLY A 114 9.95 4.28 -18.45
CA GLY A 114 8.52 4.52 -18.38
C GLY A 114 7.75 4.45 -19.70
N GLY A 115 8.40 4.46 -20.84
CA GLY A 115 7.77 4.50 -22.16
C GLY A 115 7.38 3.10 -22.69
N ARG A 116 6.31 3.01 -23.45
CA ARG A 116 5.75 1.75 -23.96
C ARG A 116 6.73 0.91 -24.80
N ARG A 117 7.75 1.56 -25.41
CA ARG A 117 8.73 0.91 -26.29
C ARG A 117 10.12 0.85 -25.67
N ASP A 118 10.24 1.26 -24.42
CA ASP A 118 11.51 1.24 -23.72
C ASP A 118 11.91 -0.19 -23.30
N PRO A 119 13.19 -0.42 -23.09
CA PRO A 119 13.67 -1.71 -22.65
C PRO A 119 13.01 -2.18 -21.34
N VAL A 120 12.70 -3.45 -21.30
CA VAL A 120 12.16 -4.12 -20.12
C VAL A 120 13.31 -4.48 -19.17
N ASN A 121 13.08 -4.31 -17.89
CA ASN A 121 13.98 -4.72 -16.84
C ASN A 121 13.64 -6.15 -16.36
N GLU A 122 14.45 -7.11 -16.78
CA GLU A 122 14.26 -8.54 -16.47
C GLU A 122 14.33 -8.83 -14.96
N GLN A 123 15.11 -8.07 -14.20
CA GLN A 123 15.22 -8.22 -12.76
C GLN A 123 13.89 -7.81 -12.08
N GLY A 124 13.28 -6.73 -12.56
CA GLY A 124 11.95 -6.32 -12.09
C GLY A 124 10.87 -7.35 -12.41
N ILE A 125 10.89 -7.94 -13.61
CA ILE A 125 9.97 -9.04 -13.96
C ILE A 125 10.21 -10.25 -13.05
N SER A 126 11.46 -10.63 -12.84
CA SER A 126 11.80 -11.77 -11.98
C SER A 126 11.31 -11.58 -10.55
N PHE A 127 11.41 -10.37 -10.00
CA PHE A 127 10.88 -10.04 -8.68
C PHE A 127 9.38 -10.34 -8.58
N TYR A 128 8.57 -9.83 -9.52
CA TYR A 128 7.13 -10.06 -9.49
C TYR A 128 6.75 -11.51 -9.80
N ASN A 129 7.47 -12.19 -10.67
CA ASN A 129 7.26 -13.62 -10.92
C ASN A 129 7.55 -14.48 -9.68
N ASN A 130 8.50 -14.05 -8.83
CA ASN A 130 8.79 -14.75 -7.58
C ASN A 130 7.75 -14.44 -6.49
N LEU A 131 7.09 -13.28 -6.57
CA LEU A 131 6.03 -12.90 -5.66
C LEU A 131 4.72 -13.67 -5.95
N ILE A 132 4.43 -13.93 -7.24
CA ILE A 132 3.22 -14.65 -7.71
C ILE A 132 3.37 -16.17 -7.49
#